data_e41d452009fc96c930194305675ccd27
#
_entry.id   e41d452009fc96c930194305675ccd27
#
_cell.length_a   1.000
_cell.length_b   1.000
_cell.length_c   1.000
_cell.angle_alpha   90.00
_cell.angle_beta   90.00
_cell.angle_gamma   90.00
#
_symmetry.space_group_name_H-M   'P 1'
#
loop_
_entity.id
_entity.type
_entity.pdbx_description
1 polymer ?
#
loop_
_entity_poly.entity_id
_entity_poly.type
_entity_poly.pdbx_seq_one_letter_code
_entity_poly.pdbx_strand_id
1 'polypeptide(L)'
;MKLLTKANRDLRRRGNVRRYTAILLSLIIWILMCECGAADSAFRYEVAEVHPVAGRQGICTEAGYYWVSGSGTLTKYDADWNLVVENTEPFDGYELEVNHIGDIDVYHNELYLGVEYFMDGEGKNIQVAVYDGDTLKLKRVFPFRSDTGQMECSGIAVDPDSRTVYMTSWIDDKSSEYLYMYDLDTGDYKGKMMLNPGPKWMQGIACYDGHLYVTSDDGDADDLAPDHMYRIDPSQSKETGTVLLEKTFDDVIMQGEIEGLSFDKERGQFLLLFNRGARIVAGMPAGFYEGYSEEIHEVFVYDMTEAN
;
A
#
# COMPACT_ATOMS: atom_id res chain seq x y z
N MET A 1 32.02 43.36 -55.99
CA MET A 1 30.87 43.50 -55.02
C MET A 1 29.76 42.42 -55.06
N LYS A 2 29.56 41.73 -56.20
CA LYS A 2 28.53 40.66 -56.33
C LYS A 2 28.92 39.26 -55.75
N LEU A 3 30.21 38.99 -55.57
CA LEU A 3 30.65 37.68 -55.01
C LEU A 3 30.62 37.57 -53.52
N LEU A 4 30.76 38.65 -52.78
CA LEU A 4 30.67 38.71 -51.30
C LEU A 4 29.23 38.53 -50.76
N THR A 5 28.22 38.93 -51.53
CA THR A 5 26.81 38.80 -51.15
C THR A 5 26.26 37.38 -51.30
N LYS A 6 26.85 36.54 -52.16
CA LYS A 6 26.45 35.16 -52.36
C LYS A 6 27.00 34.27 -51.26
N ALA A 7 28.27 34.46 -50.86
CA ALA A 7 28.88 33.71 -49.74
C ALA A 7 28.19 33.95 -48.40
N ASN A 8 27.75 35.19 -48.12
CA ASN A 8 27.03 35.54 -46.90
C ASN A 8 25.61 34.95 -46.85
N ARG A 9 24.94 34.74 -47.99
CA ARG A 9 23.63 34.08 -48.05
C ARG A 9 23.75 32.56 -47.82
N ASP A 10 24.78 31.94 -48.31
CA ASP A 10 25.00 30.48 -48.15
C ASP A 10 25.42 30.14 -46.71
N LEU A 11 26.19 31.01 -46.05
CA LEU A 11 26.51 30.85 -44.62
C LEU A 11 25.31 31.03 -43.71
N ARG A 12 24.42 31.99 -44.01
CA ARG A 12 23.14 32.15 -43.23
C ARG A 12 22.18 30.96 -43.45
N ARG A 13 22.12 30.41 -44.66
CA ARG A 13 21.30 29.23 -44.98
C ARG A 13 21.79 27.98 -44.23
N ARG A 14 23.12 27.77 -44.17
CA ARG A 14 23.73 26.64 -43.43
C ARG A 14 23.58 26.82 -41.92
N GLY A 15 23.62 28.02 -41.39
CA GLY A 15 23.37 28.29 -39.96
C GLY A 15 21.92 28.03 -39.55
N ASN A 16 20.96 28.39 -40.41
CA ASN A 16 19.54 28.10 -40.13
C ASN A 16 19.22 26.61 -40.24
N VAL A 17 19.73 25.88 -41.22
CA VAL A 17 19.55 24.43 -41.34
C VAL A 17 20.12 23.71 -40.10
N ARG A 18 21.29 24.08 -39.59
CA ARG A 18 21.87 23.49 -38.38
C ARG A 18 21.04 23.82 -37.12
N ARG A 19 20.44 25.03 -37.02
CA ARG A 19 19.55 25.37 -35.94
C ARG A 19 18.25 24.57 -35.97
N TYR A 20 17.64 24.38 -37.13
CA TYR A 20 16.42 23.57 -37.27
C TYR A 20 16.67 22.09 -37.02
N THR A 21 17.84 21.56 -37.44
CA THR A 21 18.23 20.18 -37.16
C THR A 21 18.48 19.97 -35.67
N ALA A 22 19.09 20.92 -34.96
CA ALA A 22 19.31 20.84 -33.52
C ALA A 22 17.99 20.94 -32.73
N ILE A 23 17.05 21.77 -33.15
CA ILE A 23 15.72 21.88 -32.54
C ILE A 23 14.88 20.61 -32.79
N LEU A 24 14.93 20.05 -34.01
CA LEU A 24 14.27 18.78 -34.33
C LEU A 24 14.86 17.61 -33.51
N LEU A 25 16.19 17.52 -33.39
CA LEU A 25 16.83 16.50 -32.56
C LEU A 25 16.47 16.66 -31.07
N SER A 26 16.43 17.88 -30.55
CA SER A 26 16.03 18.11 -29.16
C SER A 26 14.56 17.80 -28.92
N LEU A 27 13.67 18.07 -29.89
CA LEU A 27 12.25 17.66 -29.82
C LEU A 27 12.08 16.13 -29.90
N ILE A 28 12.84 15.46 -30.77
CA ILE A 28 12.81 13.99 -30.87
C ILE A 28 13.38 13.35 -29.59
N ILE A 29 14.45 13.90 -29.02
CA ILE A 29 14.99 13.43 -27.74
C ILE A 29 14.00 13.71 -26.60
N TRP A 30 13.27 14.82 -26.63
CA TRP A 30 12.23 15.14 -25.64
C TRP A 30 11.00 14.23 -25.76
N ILE A 31 10.59 13.89 -27.00
CA ILE A 31 9.53 12.91 -27.28
C ILE A 31 9.99 11.50 -26.85
N LEU A 32 11.24 11.11 -27.11
CA LEU A 32 11.80 9.83 -26.67
C LEU A 32 12.07 9.75 -25.16
N MET A 33 12.23 10.89 -24.47
CA MET A 33 12.32 10.93 -23.01
C MET A 33 10.95 11.02 -22.33
N CYS A 34 9.89 11.37 -23.08
CA CYS A 34 8.51 11.37 -22.55
C CYS A 34 7.83 10.00 -22.65
N GLU A 35 8.45 9.03 -23.31
CA GLU A 35 8.12 7.59 -23.18
C GLU A 35 9.03 6.92 -22.13
N CYS A 36 9.37 7.64 -21.05
CA CYS A 36 9.73 6.99 -19.81
C CYS A 36 8.40 6.43 -19.25
N GLY A 37 8.11 5.20 -19.67
CA GLY A 37 6.84 4.55 -19.49
C GLY A 37 6.40 4.62 -18.03
N ALA A 38 5.23 5.20 -17.80
CA ALA A 38 4.38 4.69 -16.74
C ALA A 38 4.33 3.17 -17.01
N ALA A 39 4.87 2.35 -16.10
CA ALA A 39 4.70 0.92 -16.23
C ALA A 39 3.20 0.71 -16.28
N ASP A 40 2.73 0.04 -17.35
CA ASP A 40 1.30 -0.21 -17.48
C ASP A 40 0.86 -0.98 -16.23
N SER A 41 -0.25 -0.54 -15.64
CA SER A 41 -0.97 -1.26 -14.59
C SER A 41 -1.13 -2.72 -14.99
N ALA A 42 -0.94 -3.65 -14.05
CA ALA A 42 -1.12 -5.07 -14.35
C ALA A 42 -2.59 -5.41 -14.58
N PHE A 43 -3.49 -4.67 -13.93
CA PHE A 43 -4.93 -4.90 -13.95
C PHE A 43 -5.70 -3.60 -14.21
N ARG A 44 -6.93 -3.77 -14.69
CA ARG A 44 -7.99 -2.76 -14.65
C ARG A 44 -8.90 -3.09 -13.48
N TYR A 45 -9.34 -2.06 -12.79
CA TYR A 45 -10.13 -2.14 -11.57
C TYR A 45 -11.45 -1.37 -11.76
N GLU A 46 -12.58 -2.05 -11.56
CA GLU A 46 -13.91 -1.43 -11.64
C GLU A 46 -14.64 -1.68 -10.31
N VAL A 47 -15.12 -0.62 -9.64
CA VAL A 47 -15.87 -0.76 -8.38
C VAL A 47 -17.13 -1.56 -8.65
N ALA A 48 -17.28 -2.72 -8.02
CA ALA A 48 -18.44 -3.58 -8.11
C ALA A 48 -19.39 -3.37 -6.92
N GLU A 49 -18.87 -3.34 -5.70
CA GLU A 49 -19.66 -3.24 -4.48
C GLU A 49 -18.94 -2.38 -3.44
N VAL A 50 -19.70 -1.85 -2.47
CA VAL A 50 -19.16 -1.14 -1.28
C VAL A 50 -19.91 -1.63 -0.05
N HIS A 51 -19.18 -2.08 0.96
CA HIS A 51 -19.74 -2.64 2.19
C HIS A 51 -19.27 -1.88 3.43
N PRO A 52 -20.20 -1.43 4.31
CA PRO A 52 -19.82 -0.87 5.60
C PRO A 52 -19.28 -1.99 6.51
N VAL A 53 -18.18 -1.69 7.21
CA VAL A 53 -17.52 -2.64 8.10
C VAL A 53 -17.19 -2.04 9.46
N ALA A 54 -16.93 -2.90 10.46
CA ALA A 54 -16.45 -2.49 11.78
C ALA A 54 -14.92 -2.63 11.82
N GLY A 55 -14.22 -1.54 11.60
CA GLY A 55 -12.74 -1.51 11.62
C GLY A 55 -12.17 -0.60 10.55
N ARG A 56 -10.97 -0.10 10.80
CA ARG A 56 -10.39 0.97 10.01
C ARG A 56 -8.94 0.73 9.57
N GLN A 57 -8.34 -0.45 9.83
CA GLN A 57 -6.91 -0.65 9.58
C GLN A 57 -6.65 -1.63 8.44
N GLY A 58 -7.14 -2.85 8.52
CA GLY A 58 -6.82 -3.88 7.55
C GLY A 58 -8.00 -4.70 7.11
N ILE A 59 -7.86 -5.31 5.94
CA ILE A 59 -8.81 -6.26 5.33
C ILE A 59 -8.04 -7.45 4.76
N CYS A 60 -8.51 -8.67 5.01
CA CYS A 60 -8.04 -9.84 4.31
C CYS A 60 -9.17 -10.81 4.00
N THR A 61 -8.95 -11.76 3.07
CA THR A 61 -9.95 -12.72 2.63
C THR A 61 -9.35 -14.08 2.33
N GLU A 62 -10.04 -15.14 2.75
CA GLU A 62 -9.73 -16.52 2.41
C GLU A 62 -11.02 -17.38 2.45
N ALA A 63 -11.20 -18.26 1.48
CA ALA A 63 -12.30 -19.24 1.44
C ALA A 63 -13.70 -18.64 1.62
N GLY A 64 -13.93 -17.43 1.07
CA GLY A 64 -15.21 -16.73 1.12
C GLY A 64 -15.55 -16.08 2.46
N TYR A 65 -14.58 -15.94 3.35
CA TYR A 65 -14.69 -15.12 4.56
C TYR A 65 -13.84 -13.85 4.42
N TYR A 66 -14.24 -12.81 5.14
CA TYR A 66 -13.51 -11.55 5.24
C TYR A 66 -13.20 -11.24 6.68
N TRP A 67 -12.00 -10.77 6.95
CA TRP A 67 -11.59 -10.28 8.26
C TRP A 67 -11.19 -8.82 8.15
N VAL A 68 -11.63 -8.03 9.11
CA VAL A 68 -11.33 -6.59 9.19
C VAL A 68 -10.74 -6.29 10.55
N SER A 69 -9.63 -5.53 10.58
CA SER A 69 -9.08 -5.00 11.81
C SER A 69 -9.46 -3.54 12.02
N GLY A 70 -9.76 -3.20 13.26
CA GLY A 70 -9.63 -1.84 13.76
C GLY A 70 -8.35 -1.72 14.58
N SER A 71 -8.02 -0.53 15.07
CA SER A 71 -6.81 -0.32 15.89
C SER A 71 -6.78 -1.20 17.16
N GLY A 72 -7.92 -1.66 17.65
CA GLY A 72 -8.03 -2.52 18.82
C GLY A 72 -9.20 -3.53 18.73
N THR A 73 -9.57 -3.93 17.52
CA THR A 73 -10.65 -4.88 17.28
C THR A 73 -10.34 -5.80 16.11
N LEU A 74 -10.94 -6.98 16.11
CA LEU A 74 -10.93 -7.90 14.97
C LEU A 74 -12.35 -8.36 14.69
N THR A 75 -12.76 -8.38 13.44
CA THR A 75 -14.09 -8.75 13.00
C THR A 75 -14.04 -9.72 11.83
N LYS A 76 -14.84 -10.78 11.85
CA LYS A 76 -15.01 -11.73 10.74
C LYS A 76 -16.39 -11.62 10.15
N TYR A 77 -16.48 -11.60 8.82
CA TYR A 77 -17.70 -11.61 8.03
C TYR A 77 -17.78 -12.87 7.17
N ASP A 78 -18.99 -13.30 6.83
CA ASP A 78 -19.23 -14.32 5.81
C ASP A 78 -19.24 -13.73 4.39
N ALA A 79 -19.49 -14.58 3.40
CA ALA A 79 -19.53 -14.21 1.99
C ALA A 79 -20.62 -13.18 1.61
N ASP A 80 -21.63 -13.03 2.45
CA ASP A 80 -22.74 -12.07 2.30
C ASP A 80 -22.54 -10.84 3.19
N TRP A 81 -21.35 -10.65 3.76
CA TRP A 81 -20.97 -9.56 4.68
C TRP A 81 -21.77 -9.54 5.99
N ASN A 82 -22.31 -10.69 6.42
CA ASN A 82 -22.89 -10.80 7.75
C ASN A 82 -21.79 -11.02 8.79
N LEU A 83 -21.92 -10.33 9.93
CA LEU A 83 -21.04 -10.50 11.08
C LEU A 83 -21.09 -11.95 11.60
N VAL A 84 -19.94 -12.62 11.67
CA VAL A 84 -19.79 -13.99 12.18
C VAL A 84 -19.26 -13.98 13.62
N VAL A 85 -18.16 -13.27 13.84
CA VAL A 85 -17.52 -13.17 15.17
C VAL A 85 -16.73 -11.85 15.25
N GLU A 86 -16.66 -11.32 16.47
CA GLU A 86 -15.90 -10.12 16.80
C GLU A 86 -15.05 -10.36 18.06
N ASN A 87 -13.84 -9.81 18.08
CA ASN A 87 -12.99 -9.72 19.25
C ASN A 87 -12.66 -8.24 19.54
N THR A 88 -13.21 -7.70 20.61
CA THR A 88 -13.02 -6.31 21.06
C THR A 88 -11.90 -6.15 22.09
N GLU A 89 -11.26 -7.23 22.49
CA GLU A 89 -10.15 -7.27 23.45
C GLU A 89 -8.99 -8.13 22.89
N PRO A 90 -8.41 -7.77 21.70
CA PRO A 90 -7.45 -8.64 21.02
C PRO A 90 -6.08 -8.69 21.70
N PHE A 91 -5.80 -7.79 22.64
CA PHE A 91 -4.45 -7.65 23.22
C PHE A 91 -4.20 -8.54 24.45
N ASP A 92 -5.10 -9.44 24.78
CA ASP A 92 -4.89 -10.40 25.85
C ASP A 92 -3.78 -11.41 25.50
N GLY A 93 -2.86 -11.64 26.45
CA GLY A 93 -1.83 -12.69 26.34
C GLY A 93 -0.48 -12.24 25.78
N TYR A 94 -0.29 -10.97 25.49
CA TYR A 94 1.01 -10.45 25.06
C TYR A 94 1.99 -10.30 26.23
N GLU A 95 3.26 -10.64 25.99
CA GLU A 95 4.34 -10.41 26.94
C GLU A 95 4.82 -8.95 26.91
N LEU A 96 4.83 -8.34 25.73
CA LEU A 96 5.15 -6.93 25.53
C LEU A 96 3.85 -6.15 25.37
N GLU A 97 3.78 -4.98 25.99
CA GLU A 97 2.61 -4.10 25.88
C GLU A 97 2.37 -3.67 24.43
N VAL A 98 1.15 -3.84 23.97
CA VAL A 98 0.64 -3.42 22.67
C VAL A 98 -0.74 -2.78 22.83
N ASN A 99 -1.10 -1.84 21.96
CA ASN A 99 -2.39 -1.15 21.98
C ASN A 99 -2.94 -0.85 20.59
N HIS A 100 -2.22 -1.26 19.55
CA HIS A 100 -2.56 -0.95 18.17
C HIS A 100 -2.33 -2.16 17.27
N ILE A 101 -3.28 -2.40 16.37
CA ILE A 101 -3.19 -3.30 15.23
C ILE A 101 -3.14 -2.42 13.99
N GLY A 102 -2.18 -2.65 13.11
CA GLY A 102 -2.19 -2.11 11.75
C GLY A 102 -3.02 -2.99 10.82
N ASP A 103 -2.50 -3.27 9.64
CA ASP A 103 -3.12 -4.15 8.66
C ASP A 103 -3.10 -5.63 9.09
N ILE A 104 -3.87 -6.47 8.38
CA ILE A 104 -3.97 -7.91 8.61
C ILE A 104 -3.91 -8.68 7.31
N ASP A 105 -3.35 -9.89 7.34
CA ASP A 105 -3.42 -10.85 6.24
C ASP A 105 -3.80 -12.24 6.77
N VAL A 106 -4.23 -13.14 5.88
CA VAL A 106 -4.68 -14.49 6.24
C VAL A 106 -3.97 -15.54 5.40
N TYR A 107 -3.53 -16.60 6.08
CA TYR A 107 -2.97 -17.78 5.42
C TYR A 107 -3.31 -19.05 6.20
N HIS A 108 -4.00 -20.01 5.57
CA HIS A 108 -4.48 -21.24 6.18
C HIS A 108 -5.32 -21.02 7.45
N ASN A 109 -6.29 -20.10 7.39
CA ASN A 109 -7.14 -19.73 8.52
C ASN A 109 -6.35 -19.21 9.74
N GLU A 110 -5.12 -18.77 9.57
CA GLU A 110 -4.36 -18.01 10.56
C GLU A 110 -4.28 -16.57 10.10
N LEU A 111 -4.65 -15.64 10.99
CA LEU A 111 -4.53 -14.21 10.74
C LEU A 111 -3.14 -13.75 11.20
N TYR A 112 -2.45 -13.05 10.34
CA TYR A 112 -1.18 -12.39 10.63
C TYR A 112 -1.43 -10.90 10.80
N LEU A 113 -1.02 -10.36 11.93
CA LEU A 113 -1.25 -8.97 12.32
C LEU A 113 0.09 -8.28 12.57
N GLY A 114 0.25 -7.06 12.06
CA GLY A 114 1.21 -6.12 12.59
C GLY A 114 0.66 -5.53 13.88
N VAL A 115 1.37 -5.66 15.00
CA VAL A 115 0.94 -5.13 16.28
C VAL A 115 2.05 -4.33 16.97
N GLU A 116 1.66 -3.30 17.68
CA GLU A 116 2.60 -2.40 18.35
C GLU A 116 1.97 -1.68 19.55
N TYR A 117 2.82 -1.01 20.33
CA TYR A 117 2.39 0.06 21.23
C TYR A 117 2.57 1.39 20.51
N PHE A 118 1.48 1.95 20.01
CA PHE A 118 1.47 3.22 19.28
C PHE A 118 1.08 4.37 20.20
N MET A 119 1.87 5.46 20.17
CA MET A 119 1.58 6.69 20.90
C MET A 119 2.31 7.88 20.27
N ASP A 120 1.59 8.96 20.09
CA ASP A 120 2.13 10.24 19.60
C ASP A 120 2.86 10.12 18.24
N GLY A 121 2.38 9.25 17.33
CA GLY A 121 2.96 9.05 16.01
C GLY A 121 4.17 8.11 15.98
N GLU A 122 4.48 7.41 17.08
CA GLU A 122 5.59 6.45 17.14
C GLU A 122 5.13 5.09 17.65
N GLY A 123 5.61 4.03 16.98
CA GLY A 123 5.40 2.64 17.39
C GLY A 123 6.54 2.08 18.23
N LYS A 124 6.21 1.24 19.19
CA LYS A 124 7.16 0.46 20.02
C LYS A 124 6.67 -0.98 20.12
N ASN A 125 7.56 -1.89 20.48
CA ASN A 125 7.24 -3.30 20.64
C ASN A 125 6.62 -3.90 19.37
N ILE A 126 7.06 -3.47 18.21
CA ILE A 126 6.52 -3.88 16.90
C ILE A 126 6.75 -5.38 16.72
N GLN A 127 5.68 -6.13 16.47
CA GLN A 127 5.69 -7.59 16.40
C GLN A 127 4.73 -8.08 15.32
N VAL A 128 5.00 -9.26 14.79
CA VAL A 128 3.99 -10.05 14.06
C VAL A 128 3.27 -10.94 15.04
N ALA A 129 1.97 -10.86 15.11
CA ALA A 129 1.12 -11.74 15.89
C ALA A 129 0.28 -12.62 14.99
N VAL A 130 0.03 -13.85 15.44
CA VAL A 130 -0.78 -14.83 14.69
C VAL A 130 -1.98 -15.22 15.52
N TYR A 131 -3.16 -15.06 14.92
CA TYR A 131 -4.45 -15.36 15.53
C TYR A 131 -5.14 -16.53 14.80
N ASP A 132 -6.04 -17.17 15.50
CA ASP A 132 -6.92 -18.16 14.91
C ASP A 132 -8.06 -17.49 14.15
N GLY A 133 -8.24 -17.79 12.87
CA GLY A 133 -9.20 -17.11 12.00
C GLY A 133 -10.68 -17.40 12.32
N ASP A 134 -10.99 -18.43 13.10
CA ASP A 134 -12.37 -18.73 13.50
C ASP A 134 -12.75 -18.10 14.85
N THR A 135 -11.81 -18.08 15.78
CA THR A 135 -12.07 -17.60 17.16
C THR A 135 -11.54 -16.20 17.43
N LEU A 136 -10.73 -15.67 16.52
CA LEU A 136 -10.01 -14.38 16.61
C LEU A 136 -9.17 -14.27 17.91
N LYS A 137 -8.61 -15.39 18.38
CA LYS A 137 -7.77 -15.44 19.59
C LYS A 137 -6.31 -15.57 19.23
N LEU A 138 -5.46 -14.92 20.02
CA LEU A 138 -4.02 -14.99 19.89
C LEU A 138 -3.54 -16.45 20.01
N LYS A 139 -2.75 -16.90 19.05
CA LYS A 139 -2.08 -18.21 19.01
C LYS A 139 -0.60 -18.13 19.38
N ARG A 140 0.10 -17.18 18.76
CA ARG A 140 1.54 -16.96 18.97
C ARG A 140 1.94 -15.54 18.51
N VAL A 141 3.10 -15.13 18.97
CA VAL A 141 3.77 -13.89 18.53
C VAL A 141 5.16 -14.29 18.02
N PHE A 142 5.62 -13.65 16.95
CA PHE A 142 6.97 -13.86 16.43
C PHE A 142 8.02 -13.32 17.42
N PRO A 143 9.26 -13.87 17.41
CA PRO A 143 10.32 -13.37 18.29
C PRO A 143 10.56 -11.86 18.08
N PHE A 144 10.43 -11.10 19.16
CA PHE A 144 10.60 -9.65 19.11
C PHE A 144 12.05 -9.26 18.75
N ARG A 145 12.20 -8.25 17.89
CA ARG A 145 13.49 -7.72 17.44
C ARG A 145 13.48 -6.20 17.54
N SER A 146 14.31 -5.67 18.43
CA SER A 146 14.47 -4.22 18.64
C SER A 146 15.45 -3.55 17.67
N ASP A 147 16.17 -4.34 16.85
CA ASP A 147 17.26 -3.88 15.99
C ASP A 147 16.91 -3.81 14.50
N THR A 148 15.63 -3.97 14.14
CA THR A 148 15.17 -3.89 12.74
C THR A 148 15.25 -2.48 12.16
N GLY A 149 15.11 -1.47 13.01
CA GLY A 149 14.99 -0.07 12.63
C GLY A 149 13.59 0.30 12.14
N GLN A 150 12.60 -0.61 12.27
CA GLN A 150 11.20 -0.31 12.04
C GLN A 150 10.66 0.58 13.15
N MET A 151 9.90 1.62 12.80
CA MET A 151 9.42 2.63 13.74
C MET A 151 7.90 2.59 13.94
N GLU A 152 7.20 1.81 13.11
CA GLU A 152 5.75 1.62 13.16
C GLU A 152 5.38 0.43 12.27
N CYS A 153 4.16 -0.13 12.38
CA CYS A 153 3.68 -1.21 11.52
C CYS A 153 2.31 -0.87 10.92
N SER A 154 2.29 -0.30 9.72
CA SER A 154 1.05 0.01 9.00
C SER A 154 0.50 -1.19 8.23
N GLY A 155 1.34 -1.92 7.52
CA GLY A 155 0.90 -3.02 6.66
C GLY A 155 1.57 -4.35 6.97
N ILE A 156 0.88 -5.46 6.64
CA ILE A 156 1.41 -6.82 6.72
C ILE A 156 0.91 -7.70 5.58
N ALA A 157 1.79 -8.47 4.97
CA ALA A 157 1.43 -9.46 3.93
C ALA A 157 2.16 -10.79 4.14
N VAL A 158 1.48 -11.88 3.84
CA VAL A 158 2.05 -13.23 3.79
C VAL A 158 2.29 -13.62 2.33
N ASP A 159 3.54 -13.93 2.00
CA ASP A 159 3.90 -14.58 0.74
C ASP A 159 4.21 -16.06 1.02
N PRO A 160 3.27 -16.96 0.70
CA PRO A 160 3.46 -18.39 0.95
C PRO A 160 4.51 -19.01 0.04
N ASP A 161 4.77 -18.44 -1.14
CA ASP A 161 5.72 -18.99 -2.12
C ASP A 161 7.17 -18.76 -1.67
N SER A 162 7.50 -17.57 -1.21
CA SER A 162 8.81 -17.26 -0.64
C SER A 162 8.93 -17.59 0.85
N ARG A 163 7.86 -18.06 1.49
CA ARG A 163 7.76 -18.29 2.94
C ARG A 163 8.18 -17.05 3.73
N THR A 164 7.61 -15.89 3.37
CA THR A 164 7.98 -14.60 3.96
C THR A 164 6.74 -13.84 4.41
N VAL A 165 6.82 -13.25 5.59
CA VAL A 165 5.90 -12.22 6.06
C VAL A 165 6.59 -10.86 5.86
N TYR A 166 5.92 -9.96 5.16
CA TYR A 166 6.38 -8.59 4.93
C TYR A 166 5.62 -7.64 5.83
N MET A 167 6.32 -6.62 6.34
CA MET A 167 5.70 -5.50 7.04
C MET A 167 6.14 -4.19 6.43
N THR A 168 5.25 -3.22 6.42
CA THR A 168 5.54 -1.82 6.07
C THR A 168 5.60 -0.94 7.30
N SER A 169 5.96 0.31 7.10
CA SER A 169 5.90 1.36 8.10
C SER A 169 5.38 2.65 7.45
N TRP A 170 4.48 3.30 8.11
CA TRP A 170 3.90 4.57 7.68
C TRP A 170 4.86 5.76 7.85
N ILE A 171 5.77 5.73 8.81
CA ILE A 171 6.69 6.84 9.12
C ILE A 171 7.65 7.09 7.97
N ASP A 172 7.57 8.31 7.39
CA ASP A 172 8.34 8.76 6.24
C ASP A 172 9.84 9.00 6.57
N ASP A 173 10.66 9.00 5.51
CA ASP A 173 12.09 9.32 5.48
C ASP A 173 13.04 8.37 6.25
N LYS A 174 12.55 7.26 6.81
CA LYS A 174 13.40 6.32 7.54
C LYS A 174 12.88 4.90 7.46
N SER A 175 11.73 4.67 8.08
CA SER A 175 11.14 3.35 8.27
C SER A 175 10.32 2.95 7.05
N SER A 176 9.62 3.89 6.41
CA SER A 176 8.81 3.65 5.20
C SER A 176 9.64 3.42 3.93
N GLU A 177 10.96 3.62 3.97
CA GLU A 177 11.83 3.28 2.83
C GLU A 177 12.05 1.77 2.67
N TYR A 178 11.52 0.92 3.59
CA TYR A 178 11.83 -0.49 3.63
C TYR A 178 10.59 -1.36 3.81
N LEU A 179 10.65 -2.57 3.22
CA LEU A 179 9.85 -3.73 3.63
C LEU A 179 10.67 -4.56 4.61
N TYR A 180 10.10 -4.84 5.77
CA TYR A 180 10.70 -5.68 6.82
C TYR A 180 10.26 -7.12 6.61
N MET A 181 11.20 -8.06 6.58
CA MET A 181 10.95 -9.45 6.19
C MET A 181 11.16 -10.39 7.37
N TYR A 182 10.21 -11.29 7.56
CA TYR A 182 10.25 -12.35 8.58
C TYR A 182 10.00 -13.70 7.92
N ASP A 183 10.58 -14.74 8.49
CA ASP A 183 10.34 -16.11 8.06
C ASP A 183 8.94 -16.55 8.52
N LEU A 184 8.12 -17.05 7.59
CA LEU A 184 6.73 -17.43 7.87
C LEU A 184 6.61 -18.60 8.87
N ASP A 185 7.57 -19.51 8.87
CA ASP A 185 7.53 -20.73 9.71
C ASP A 185 8.11 -20.49 11.10
N THR A 186 9.25 -19.80 11.17
CA THR A 186 10.00 -19.62 12.42
C THR A 186 9.73 -18.29 13.09
N GLY A 187 9.28 -17.28 12.32
CA GLY A 187 9.14 -15.90 12.77
C GLY A 187 10.46 -15.15 12.86
N ASP A 188 11.58 -15.74 12.41
CA ASP A 188 12.89 -15.10 12.45
C ASP A 188 12.96 -13.91 11.47
N TYR A 189 13.57 -12.82 11.91
CA TYR A 189 13.82 -11.66 11.07
C TYR A 189 14.85 -11.99 9.98
N LYS A 190 14.45 -11.86 8.70
CA LYS A 190 15.27 -12.16 7.51
C LYS A 190 16.03 -10.95 6.98
N GLY A 191 15.74 -9.76 7.48
CA GLY A 191 16.30 -8.50 6.96
C GLY A 191 15.25 -7.58 6.41
N LYS A 192 15.67 -6.57 5.66
CA LYS A 192 14.78 -5.60 5.03
C LYS A 192 15.19 -5.29 3.59
N MET A 193 14.20 -5.00 2.74
CA MET A 193 14.34 -4.62 1.34
C MET A 193 14.09 -3.12 1.21
N MET A 194 15.02 -2.37 0.60
CA MET A 194 14.83 -0.96 0.31
C MET A 194 13.88 -0.79 -0.88
N LEU A 195 12.93 0.11 -0.79
CA LEU A 195 12.00 0.47 -1.86
C LEU A 195 12.54 1.63 -2.70
N ASN A 196 12.45 1.53 -4.03
CA ASN A 196 12.96 2.57 -4.93
C ASN A 196 12.04 2.77 -6.17
N PRO A 197 11.39 3.95 -6.30
CA PRO A 197 11.26 4.99 -5.26
C PRO A 197 10.47 4.48 -4.07
N GLY A 198 10.77 4.96 -2.86
CA GLY A 198 9.98 4.63 -1.67
C GLY A 198 8.61 5.32 -1.73
N PRO A 199 7.48 4.59 -1.63
CA PRO A 199 6.18 5.20 -1.43
C PRO A 199 6.13 5.93 -0.07
N LYS A 200 5.30 6.95 0.02
CA LYS A 200 5.10 7.70 1.27
C LYS A 200 3.82 7.27 1.94
N TRP A 201 3.78 7.32 3.25
CA TRP A 201 2.56 7.07 4.02
C TRP A 201 1.91 5.73 3.65
N MET A 202 2.72 4.64 3.59
CA MET A 202 2.21 3.30 3.30
C MET A 202 1.25 2.85 4.41
N GLN A 203 0.06 2.37 4.03
CA GLN A 203 -0.98 1.94 4.96
C GLN A 203 -1.18 0.43 4.94
N GLY A 204 -1.38 -0.18 3.79
CA GLY A 204 -1.59 -1.61 3.66
C GLY A 204 -0.62 -2.28 2.68
N ILE A 205 -0.49 -3.60 2.78
CA ILE A 205 0.28 -4.41 1.83
C ILE A 205 -0.39 -5.77 1.65
N ALA A 206 -0.44 -6.28 0.42
CA ALA A 206 -0.90 -7.63 0.11
C ALA A 206 -0.02 -8.30 -0.93
N CYS A 207 0.03 -9.64 -0.90
CA CYS A 207 0.73 -10.46 -1.90
C CYS A 207 -0.27 -11.07 -2.89
N TYR A 208 -0.09 -10.79 -4.19
CA TYR A 208 -0.91 -11.36 -5.24
C TYR A 208 -0.08 -11.65 -6.48
N ASP A 209 -0.22 -12.86 -7.03
CA ASP A 209 0.46 -13.32 -8.26
C ASP A 209 1.98 -13.02 -8.27
N GLY A 210 2.65 -13.34 -7.14
CA GLY A 210 4.09 -13.16 -6.96
C GLY A 210 4.57 -11.72 -6.83
N HIS A 211 3.65 -10.75 -6.71
CA HIS A 211 3.95 -9.34 -6.50
C HIS A 211 3.41 -8.87 -5.15
N LEU A 212 4.01 -7.81 -4.63
CA LEU A 212 3.50 -7.08 -3.48
C LEU A 212 2.80 -5.82 -3.96
N TYR A 213 1.64 -5.53 -3.39
CA TYR A 213 0.84 -4.35 -3.65
C TYR A 213 0.72 -3.55 -2.37
N VAL A 214 0.98 -2.25 -2.43
CA VAL A 214 1.02 -1.36 -1.27
C VAL A 214 0.10 -0.19 -1.51
N THR A 215 -0.83 0.07 -0.59
CA THR A 215 -1.60 1.32 -0.55
C THR A 215 -0.78 2.42 0.11
N SER A 216 -0.97 3.65 -0.34
CA SER A 216 -0.23 4.81 0.11
C SER A 216 -1.19 6.00 0.21
N ASP A 217 -1.27 6.60 1.41
CA ASP A 217 -2.05 7.82 1.70
C ASP A 217 -1.25 9.06 1.28
N ASP A 218 -0.79 9.05 0.02
CA ASP A 218 0.09 10.06 -0.56
C ASP A 218 -0.65 11.13 -1.37
N GLY A 219 -1.98 11.09 -1.34
CA GLY A 219 -2.86 12.10 -1.89
C GLY A 219 -3.01 13.33 -1.02
N ASP A 220 -4.00 14.16 -1.33
CA ASP A 220 -4.41 15.31 -0.52
C ASP A 220 -5.91 15.57 -0.71
N ALA A 221 -6.69 15.25 0.32
CA ALA A 221 -8.14 15.37 0.28
C ALA A 221 -8.62 16.84 0.15
N ASP A 222 -7.86 17.82 0.65
CA ASP A 222 -8.21 19.25 0.54
C ASP A 222 -7.97 19.77 -0.88
N ASP A 223 -6.97 19.25 -1.59
CA ASP A 223 -6.65 19.57 -2.98
C ASP A 223 -7.31 18.60 -3.99
N LEU A 224 -8.08 17.62 -3.51
CA LEU A 224 -8.70 16.55 -4.30
C LEU A 224 -7.66 15.75 -5.12
N ALA A 225 -6.47 15.57 -4.56
CA ALA A 225 -5.45 14.70 -5.11
C ALA A 225 -5.65 13.27 -4.58
N PRO A 226 -5.81 12.27 -5.47
CA PRO A 226 -6.09 10.91 -5.06
C PRO A 226 -4.88 10.19 -4.46
N ASP A 227 -5.14 9.19 -3.64
CA ASP A 227 -4.18 8.22 -3.15
C ASP A 227 -3.79 7.20 -4.22
N HIS A 228 -2.75 6.42 -3.92
CA HIS A 228 -2.22 5.47 -4.88
C HIS A 228 -2.03 4.07 -4.31
N MET A 229 -2.01 3.09 -5.23
CA MET A 229 -1.48 1.75 -5.00
C MET A 229 -0.26 1.53 -5.87
N TYR A 230 0.78 0.95 -5.27
CA TYR A 230 2.03 0.61 -5.94
C TYR A 230 2.24 -0.89 -5.98
N ARG A 231 2.95 -1.36 -7.01
CA ARG A 231 3.32 -2.75 -7.20
C ARG A 231 4.83 -2.92 -7.12
N ILE A 232 5.27 -4.01 -6.49
CA ILE A 232 6.66 -4.35 -6.28
C ILE A 232 6.86 -5.82 -6.65
N ASP A 233 7.88 -6.14 -7.43
CA ASP A 233 8.32 -7.51 -7.70
C ASP A 233 9.45 -7.89 -6.73
N PRO A 234 9.20 -8.66 -5.68
CA PRO A 234 10.20 -9.02 -4.68
C PRO A 234 11.22 -10.07 -5.18
N SER A 235 10.96 -10.68 -6.35
CA SER A 235 11.83 -11.72 -6.92
C SER A 235 13.09 -11.14 -7.58
N GLN A 236 13.05 -9.89 -8.03
CA GLN A 236 14.13 -9.25 -8.79
C GLN A 236 15.39 -8.99 -7.95
N SER A 237 15.23 -8.68 -6.67
CA SER A 237 16.33 -8.45 -5.74
C SER A 237 15.85 -8.62 -4.30
N LYS A 238 16.74 -9.14 -3.44
CA LYS A 238 16.48 -9.21 -1.99
C LYS A 238 16.84 -7.93 -1.24
N GLU A 239 17.56 -7.01 -1.88
CA GLU A 239 18.07 -5.81 -1.25
C GLU A 239 17.28 -4.56 -1.64
N THR A 240 16.77 -4.53 -2.88
CA THR A 240 16.06 -3.35 -3.41
C THR A 240 14.88 -3.78 -4.25
N GLY A 241 13.69 -3.30 -3.91
CA GLY A 241 12.45 -3.45 -4.68
C GLY A 241 12.21 -2.24 -5.58
N THR A 242 11.98 -2.47 -6.87
CA THR A 242 11.51 -1.43 -7.78
C THR A 242 10.01 -1.25 -7.58
N VAL A 243 9.60 -0.01 -7.35
CA VAL A 243 8.22 0.37 -7.08
C VAL A 243 7.61 0.99 -8.33
N LEU A 244 6.47 0.46 -8.77
CA LEU A 244 5.74 0.91 -9.93
C LEU A 244 4.33 1.35 -9.53
N LEU A 245 3.84 2.45 -10.09
CA LEU A 245 2.45 2.86 -9.90
C LEU A 245 1.53 1.80 -10.52
N GLU A 246 0.58 1.30 -9.74
CA GLU A 246 -0.41 0.32 -10.19
C GLU A 246 -1.77 0.97 -10.40
N LYS A 247 -2.27 1.74 -9.43
CA LYS A 247 -3.59 2.39 -9.50
C LYS A 247 -3.56 3.75 -8.84
N THR A 248 -4.26 4.70 -9.45
CA THR A 248 -4.68 5.96 -8.84
C THR A 248 -6.14 5.84 -8.42
N PHE A 249 -6.47 6.14 -7.17
CA PHE A 249 -7.83 6.01 -6.63
C PHE A 249 -8.64 7.30 -6.84
N ASP A 250 -8.89 7.65 -8.10
CA ASP A 250 -9.76 8.76 -8.51
C ASP A 250 -11.25 8.38 -8.56
N ASP A 251 -11.58 7.13 -8.26
CA ASP A 251 -12.91 6.52 -8.23
C ASP A 251 -13.49 6.39 -6.82
N VAL A 252 -12.79 6.83 -5.78
CA VAL A 252 -13.29 6.90 -4.40
C VAL A 252 -13.44 8.36 -3.94
N ILE A 253 -14.17 8.57 -2.85
CA ILE A 253 -14.29 9.88 -2.22
C ILE A 253 -13.01 10.15 -1.41
N MET A 254 -12.27 11.21 -1.76
CA MET A 254 -10.93 11.51 -1.24
C MET A 254 -10.91 12.09 0.19
N GLN A 255 -12.09 12.41 0.80
CA GLN A 255 -12.16 12.93 2.17
C GLN A 255 -12.08 11.77 3.18
N GLY A 256 -10.88 11.25 3.37
CA GLY A 256 -10.63 10.13 4.26
C GLY A 256 -9.19 9.67 4.18
N GLU A 257 -8.97 8.42 4.50
CA GLU A 257 -7.67 7.76 4.57
C GLU A 257 -7.78 6.39 3.91
N ILE A 258 -6.90 6.10 2.96
CA ILE A 258 -6.76 4.77 2.38
C ILE A 258 -6.06 3.86 3.38
N GLU A 259 -6.47 2.59 3.46
CA GLU A 259 -5.97 1.67 4.47
C GLU A 259 -5.56 0.33 3.85
N GLY A 260 -5.79 -0.79 4.56
CA GLY A 260 -5.45 -2.13 4.12
C GLY A 260 -6.11 -2.57 2.82
N LEU A 261 -5.50 -3.55 2.18
CA LEU A 261 -5.96 -4.13 0.91
C LEU A 261 -5.84 -5.64 0.92
N SER A 262 -6.61 -6.30 0.08
CA SER A 262 -6.53 -7.76 -0.14
C SER A 262 -6.97 -8.15 -1.53
N PHE A 263 -6.65 -9.38 -1.93
CA PHE A 263 -7.07 -9.96 -3.20
C PHE A 263 -7.84 -11.27 -2.98
N ASP A 264 -9.09 -11.32 -3.45
CA ASP A 264 -9.85 -12.55 -3.54
C ASP A 264 -9.47 -13.28 -4.84
N LYS A 265 -8.56 -14.24 -4.72
CA LYS A 265 -8.05 -15.04 -5.85
C LYS A 265 -9.15 -15.90 -6.49
N GLU A 266 -10.13 -16.35 -5.71
CA GLU A 266 -11.21 -17.22 -6.20
C GLU A 266 -12.21 -16.46 -7.04
N ARG A 267 -12.48 -15.19 -6.68
CA ARG A 267 -13.42 -14.31 -7.37
C ARG A 267 -12.76 -13.38 -8.39
N GLY A 268 -11.44 -13.25 -8.38
CA GLY A 268 -10.71 -12.30 -9.21
C GLY A 268 -11.02 -10.85 -8.81
N GLN A 269 -11.10 -10.60 -7.50
CA GLN A 269 -11.47 -9.30 -6.95
C GLN A 269 -10.34 -8.70 -6.10
N PHE A 270 -10.30 -7.39 -6.08
CA PHE A 270 -9.46 -6.58 -5.21
C PHE A 270 -10.34 -5.91 -4.16
N LEU A 271 -9.91 -5.93 -2.92
CA LEU A 271 -10.59 -5.34 -1.77
C LEU A 271 -9.75 -4.18 -1.24
N LEU A 272 -10.37 -3.05 -0.99
CA LEU A 272 -9.75 -1.87 -0.41
C LEU A 272 -10.55 -1.40 0.80
N LEU A 273 -9.91 -1.31 1.96
CA LEU A 273 -10.50 -0.63 3.11
C LEU A 273 -10.22 0.88 3.01
N PHE A 274 -11.27 1.67 3.16
CA PHE A 274 -11.19 3.11 3.10
C PHE A 274 -12.03 3.75 4.21
N ASN A 275 -11.44 4.71 4.93
CA ASN A 275 -12.09 5.44 6.00
C ASN A 275 -12.46 6.84 5.51
N ARG A 276 -13.74 7.19 5.55
CA ARG A 276 -14.22 8.50 5.14
C ARG A 276 -14.61 9.36 6.32
N GLY A 277 -14.47 10.66 6.14
CA GLY A 277 -15.08 11.67 7.00
C GLY A 277 -14.18 12.21 8.08
N ALA A 278 -13.35 11.40 8.72
CA ALA A 278 -12.41 11.89 9.72
C ALA A 278 -11.16 12.50 9.06
N ARG A 279 -10.65 13.57 9.67
CA ARG A 279 -9.30 14.08 9.40
C ARG A 279 -8.33 13.41 10.36
N ILE A 280 -7.34 12.76 9.81
CA ILE A 280 -6.28 12.11 10.60
C ILE A 280 -4.98 12.93 10.41
N VAL A 281 -4.32 13.20 11.50
CA VAL A 281 -3.03 13.91 11.51
C VAL A 281 -2.07 13.16 12.42
N ALA A 282 -0.98 12.67 11.86
CA ALA A 282 0.00 11.83 12.58
C ALA A 282 -0.66 10.63 13.30
N GLY A 283 -1.59 9.93 12.61
CA GLY A 283 -2.34 8.79 13.15
C GLY A 283 -3.40 9.14 14.19
N MET A 284 -3.67 10.44 14.43
CA MET A 284 -4.61 10.89 15.47
C MET A 284 -5.80 11.66 14.86
N PRO A 285 -7.05 11.38 15.30
CA PRO A 285 -8.22 12.14 14.84
C PRO A 285 -8.10 13.64 15.13
N ALA A 286 -8.26 14.46 14.10
CA ALA A 286 -8.15 15.93 14.13
C ALA A 286 -9.45 16.64 13.70
N GLY A 287 -10.59 15.97 13.84
CA GLY A 287 -11.91 16.47 13.45
C GLY A 287 -12.45 15.80 12.21
N PHE A 288 -13.36 16.48 11.50
CA PHE A 288 -14.04 15.93 10.35
C PHE A 288 -13.91 16.85 9.13
N TYR A 289 -13.99 16.27 7.93
CA TYR A 289 -14.16 17.02 6.70
C TYR A 289 -15.55 17.66 6.64
N GLU A 290 -15.71 18.67 5.80
CA GLU A 290 -17.00 19.35 5.64
C GLU A 290 -18.10 18.37 5.17
N GLY A 291 -19.23 18.36 5.88
CA GLY A 291 -20.37 17.47 5.60
C GLY A 291 -20.35 16.17 6.38
N TYR A 292 -19.30 15.88 7.16
CA TYR A 292 -19.20 14.68 8.00
C TYR A 292 -19.31 15.02 9.48
N SER A 293 -19.87 14.10 10.26
CA SER A 293 -19.97 14.16 11.73
C SER A 293 -19.45 12.90 12.42
N GLU A 294 -19.10 11.89 11.62
CA GLU A 294 -18.57 10.61 12.05
C GLU A 294 -17.63 10.04 10.99
N GLU A 295 -16.80 9.10 11.39
CA GLU A 295 -15.97 8.30 10.50
C GLU A 295 -16.79 7.15 9.93
N ILE A 296 -16.64 6.86 8.65
CA ILE A 296 -17.35 5.81 7.92
C ILE A 296 -16.31 4.85 7.36
N HIS A 297 -16.35 3.60 7.82
CA HIS A 297 -15.44 2.55 7.37
C HIS A 297 -16.13 1.69 6.32
N GLU A 298 -15.50 1.55 5.16
CA GLU A 298 -16.06 0.83 4.01
C GLU A 298 -14.99 -0.01 3.32
N VAL A 299 -15.39 -1.20 2.87
CA VAL A 299 -14.62 -2.00 1.93
C VAL A 299 -15.17 -1.81 0.54
N PHE A 300 -14.33 -1.30 -0.35
CA PHE A 300 -14.59 -1.23 -1.78
C PHE A 300 -14.15 -2.54 -2.41
N VAL A 301 -15.07 -3.22 -3.09
CA VAL A 301 -14.81 -4.43 -3.86
C VAL A 301 -14.68 -4.06 -5.32
N TYR A 302 -13.56 -4.36 -5.92
CA TYR A 302 -13.28 -4.11 -7.33
C TYR A 302 -13.22 -5.41 -8.11
N ASP A 303 -13.91 -5.49 -9.25
CA ASP A 303 -13.64 -6.52 -10.25
C ASP A 303 -12.32 -6.21 -10.96
N MET A 304 -11.48 -7.25 -11.13
CA MET A 304 -10.19 -7.14 -11.77
C MET A 304 -10.19 -7.82 -13.12
N THR A 305 -9.59 -7.17 -14.11
CA THR A 305 -9.30 -7.76 -15.42
C THR A 305 -7.87 -7.44 -15.82
N GLU A 306 -7.15 -8.39 -16.43
CA GLU A 306 -5.79 -8.12 -16.93
C GLU A 306 -5.79 -6.93 -17.89
N ALA A 307 -4.83 -6.02 -17.72
CA ALA A 307 -4.61 -4.93 -18.66
C ALA A 307 -3.91 -5.49 -19.89
N ASN A 308 -4.55 -5.37 -21.10
CA ASN A 308 -4.00 -5.84 -22.38
C ASN A 308 -2.86 -4.97 -22.89
#